data_5328b4deb0de2625bf0bf60cb6708248
#
_entry.id   5328b4deb0de2625bf0bf60cb6708248
#
_cell.length_a   1.000
_cell.length_b   1.000
_cell.length_c   1.000
_cell.angle_alpha   90.00
_cell.angle_beta   90.00
_cell.angle_gamma   90.00
#
_symmetry.space_group_name_H-M   'P 1'
#
loop_
_entity.id
_entity.type
_entity.pdbx_description
1 polymer ?
#
loop_
_entity_poly.entity_id
_entity_poly.type
_entity_poly.pdbx_seq_one_letter_code
_entity_poly.pdbx_strand_id
1 'polypeptide(L)'
;MTNYTPISGTAELSIEESDEKPNRPIRFVEIKPGQSRTFEIGMPEITKARAKTVKTELVTNAGFKYETKQQFDFLVAKHANKKPVIDGNISPGEWSGLWFAADEKSNVKQIVKWNGATDSSFFGNLMWDEENLYMAISATDNIFCQPYTESSVW
;
A
#
# COMPACT_ATOMS: atom_id res chain seq x y z
N MET A 1 -11.98 2.55 17.80
CA MET A 1 -12.18 1.26 18.49
C MET A 1 -13.21 1.42 19.58
N THR A 2 -14.15 0.50 19.68
CA THR A 2 -15.23 0.53 20.70
C THR A 2 -15.14 -0.73 21.54
N ASN A 3 -15.23 -0.58 22.86
CA ASN A 3 -15.28 -1.71 23.78
C ASN A 3 -16.73 -2.16 23.96
N TYR A 4 -17.12 -3.25 23.32
CA TYR A 4 -18.44 -3.87 23.46
C TYR A 4 -18.52 -4.91 24.59
N THR A 5 -17.44 -5.11 25.33
CA THR A 5 -17.45 -6.02 26.47
C THR A 5 -18.02 -5.36 27.73
N PRO A 6 -18.54 -6.13 28.71
CA PRO A 6 -19.06 -5.56 29.96
C PRO A 6 -17.94 -5.15 30.95
N ILE A 7 -16.69 -5.32 30.58
CA ILE A 7 -15.52 -5.04 31.44
C ILE A 7 -14.58 -4.05 30.77
N SER A 8 -13.86 -3.29 31.57
CA SER A 8 -12.79 -2.43 31.10
C SER A 8 -11.66 -3.24 30.47
N GLY A 9 -11.07 -2.69 29.41
CA GLY A 9 -9.95 -3.31 28.71
C GLY A 9 -8.89 -2.31 28.33
N THR A 10 -7.71 -2.80 27.97
CA THR A 10 -6.63 -2.01 27.39
C THR A 10 -6.47 -2.38 25.93
N ALA A 11 -6.17 -1.38 25.09
CA ALA A 11 -5.86 -1.60 23.68
C ALA A 11 -4.37 -1.32 23.43
N GLU A 12 -3.74 -2.20 22.71
CA GLU A 12 -2.37 -2.04 22.21
C GLU A 12 -2.39 -2.05 20.69
N LEU A 13 -1.83 -1.02 20.08
CA LEU A 13 -1.66 -0.89 18.64
C LEU A 13 -0.20 -1.04 18.31
N SER A 14 0.13 -1.95 17.41
CA SER A 14 1.46 -2.10 16.85
C SER A 14 1.43 -1.97 15.34
N ILE A 15 2.46 -1.35 14.78
CA ILE A 15 2.68 -1.30 13.33
C ILE A 15 3.82 -2.27 13.05
N GLU A 16 3.53 -3.37 12.36
CA GLU A 16 4.56 -4.27 11.86
C GLU A 16 5.05 -3.74 10.51
N GLU A 17 6.31 -3.39 10.45
CA GLU A 17 7.02 -3.12 9.20
C GLU A 17 7.77 -4.38 8.80
N SER A 18 7.60 -4.83 7.55
CA SER A 18 8.13 -6.11 7.08
C SER A 18 9.66 -6.23 7.14
N ASP A 19 10.40 -5.13 7.25
CA ASP A 19 11.87 -5.12 7.13
C ASP A 19 12.62 -4.39 8.26
N GLU A 20 11.95 -3.89 9.27
CA GLU A 20 12.60 -3.18 10.38
C GLU A 20 12.09 -3.67 11.74
N LYS A 21 12.93 -3.48 12.76
CA LYS A 21 12.66 -3.86 14.15
C LYS A 21 11.22 -3.51 14.56
N PRO A 22 10.56 -4.39 15.34
CA PRO A 22 9.18 -4.19 15.75
C PRO A 22 9.00 -2.79 16.32
N ASN A 23 8.06 -2.05 15.76
CA ASN A 23 7.70 -0.73 16.20
C ASN A 23 7.26 -0.79 17.67
N ARG A 24 7.59 0.24 18.42
CA ARG A 24 7.19 0.32 19.82
C ARG A 24 5.67 0.23 19.92
N PRO A 25 5.13 -0.73 20.69
CA PRO A 25 3.70 -0.81 20.90
C PRO A 25 3.21 0.51 21.52
N ILE A 26 2.17 1.08 20.94
CA ILE A 26 1.51 2.23 21.53
C ILE A 26 0.52 1.69 22.55
N ARG A 27 0.81 1.87 23.84
CA ARG A 27 -0.09 1.46 24.90
C ARG A 27 -1.18 2.50 25.08
N PHE A 28 -2.40 2.04 25.09
CA PHE A 28 -3.57 2.87 25.28
C PHE A 28 -4.11 2.78 26.69
N VAL A 29 -4.77 3.87 27.06
CA VAL A 29 -5.47 3.97 28.33
C VAL A 29 -6.66 3.01 28.34
N GLU A 30 -7.07 2.61 29.54
CA GLU A 30 -8.26 1.84 29.79
C GLU A 30 -9.48 2.33 28.98
N ILE A 31 -10.17 1.40 28.33
CA ILE A 31 -11.41 1.64 27.61
C ILE A 31 -12.55 1.01 28.37
N LYS A 32 -13.43 1.84 28.93
CA LYS A 32 -14.60 1.39 29.70
C LYS A 32 -15.65 0.72 28.80
N PRO A 33 -16.53 -0.12 29.35
CA PRO A 33 -17.64 -0.69 28.61
C PRO A 33 -18.45 0.38 27.84
N GLY A 34 -18.75 0.12 26.59
CA GLY A 34 -19.47 1.04 25.71
C GLY A 34 -18.66 2.26 25.23
N GLN A 35 -17.47 2.49 25.75
CA GLN A 35 -16.65 3.63 25.38
C GLN A 35 -15.95 3.39 24.03
N SER A 36 -15.95 4.42 23.18
CA SER A 36 -15.16 4.47 21.95
C SER A 36 -13.94 5.36 22.13
N ARG A 37 -12.83 4.96 21.50
CA ARG A 37 -11.62 5.76 21.37
C ARG A 37 -11.17 5.79 19.92
N THR A 38 -10.80 6.96 19.46
CA THR A 38 -10.15 7.18 18.17
C THR A 38 -8.67 7.45 18.44
N PHE A 39 -7.82 6.84 17.65
CA PHE A 39 -6.37 6.98 17.75
C PHE A 39 -5.83 7.46 16.42
N GLU A 40 -5.03 8.49 16.47
CA GLU A 40 -4.27 8.97 15.33
C GLU A 40 -2.86 8.40 15.43
N ILE A 41 -2.41 7.76 14.36
CA ILE A 41 -1.09 7.16 14.29
C ILE A 41 -0.32 7.91 13.24
N GLY A 42 0.75 8.58 13.68
CA GLY A 42 1.71 9.16 12.75
C GLY A 42 2.39 8.04 11.95
N MET A 43 2.19 8.05 10.65
CA MET A 43 2.92 7.15 9.77
C MET A 43 4.33 7.71 9.56
N PRO A 44 5.38 6.88 9.66
CA PRO A 44 6.72 7.32 9.27
C PRO A 44 6.72 7.67 7.79
N GLU A 45 7.68 8.47 7.38
CA GLU A 45 7.85 8.83 5.97
C GLU A 45 7.91 7.58 5.10
N ILE A 46 7.05 7.52 4.09
CA ILE A 46 7.01 6.40 3.16
C ILE A 46 7.98 6.71 2.02
N THR A 47 9.15 6.11 2.08
CA THR A 47 10.21 6.31 1.08
C THR A 47 10.21 5.25 -0.02
N LYS A 48 9.37 4.22 0.10
CA LYS A 48 9.23 3.14 -0.89
C LYS A 48 7.76 2.75 -1.04
N ALA A 49 7.36 2.38 -2.25
CA ALA A 49 6.08 1.71 -2.47
C ALA A 49 6.12 0.37 -1.72
N ARG A 50 5.22 0.19 -0.77
CA ARG A 50 5.17 -1.04 0.03
C ARG A 50 3.83 -1.23 0.74
N ALA A 51 3.55 -2.48 1.08
CA ALA A 51 2.49 -2.82 1.99
C ALA A 51 2.91 -2.52 3.44
N LYS A 52 1.98 -2.02 4.23
CA LYS A 52 2.09 -1.92 5.69
C LYS A 52 0.97 -2.69 6.34
N THR A 53 1.33 -3.50 7.33
CA THR A 53 0.35 -4.21 8.15
C THR A 53 0.20 -3.49 9.48
N VAL A 54 -1.03 -3.11 9.79
CA VAL A 54 -1.40 -2.59 11.11
C VAL A 54 -2.07 -3.71 11.88
N LYS A 55 -1.45 -4.10 12.98
CA LYS A 55 -1.98 -5.07 13.92
C LYS A 55 -2.57 -4.33 15.11
N THR A 56 -3.81 -4.65 15.44
CA THR A 56 -4.49 -4.11 16.62
C THR A 56 -4.81 -5.26 17.57
N GLU A 57 -4.39 -5.13 18.79
CA GLU A 57 -4.69 -6.09 19.84
C GLU A 57 -5.47 -5.40 20.95
N LEU A 58 -6.59 -6.01 21.36
CA LEU A 58 -7.36 -5.62 22.53
C LEU A 58 -7.23 -6.73 23.58
N VAL A 59 -6.73 -6.39 24.75
CA VAL A 59 -6.66 -7.29 25.90
C VAL A 59 -7.59 -6.77 26.99
N THR A 60 -8.48 -7.62 27.48
CA THR A 60 -9.39 -7.29 28.59
C THR A 60 -8.79 -7.72 29.93
N ASN A 61 -9.27 -7.13 31.02
CA ASN A 61 -8.84 -7.52 32.39
C ASN A 61 -9.14 -8.98 32.70
N ALA A 62 -10.07 -9.62 31.97
CA ALA A 62 -10.36 -11.06 32.09
C ALA A 62 -9.42 -11.92 31.22
N GLY A 63 -8.42 -11.34 30.59
CA GLY A 63 -7.50 -12.05 29.72
C GLY A 63 -8.05 -12.35 28.31
N PHE A 64 -9.20 -11.81 27.96
CA PHE A 64 -9.73 -11.97 26.61
C PHE A 64 -8.90 -11.14 25.62
N LYS A 65 -8.48 -11.78 24.53
CA LYS A 65 -7.63 -11.17 23.50
C LYS A 65 -8.38 -11.14 22.18
N TYR A 66 -8.39 -9.97 21.55
CA TYR A 66 -8.92 -9.78 20.21
C TYR A 66 -7.84 -9.11 19.34
N GLU A 67 -7.56 -9.72 18.20
CA GLU A 67 -6.55 -9.24 17.26
C GLU A 67 -7.18 -8.97 15.90
N THR A 68 -6.83 -7.84 15.31
CA THR A 68 -7.10 -7.59 13.89
C THR A 68 -5.81 -7.23 13.17
N LYS A 69 -5.72 -7.63 11.91
CA LYS A 69 -4.66 -7.22 10.98
C LYS A 69 -5.29 -6.54 9.78
N GLN A 70 -4.77 -5.39 9.43
CA GLN A 70 -5.18 -4.66 8.25
C GLN A 70 -3.94 -4.30 7.43
N GLN A 71 -3.96 -4.70 6.16
CA GLN A 71 -2.90 -4.37 5.22
C GLN A 71 -3.28 -3.12 4.43
N PHE A 72 -2.32 -2.21 4.32
CA PHE A 72 -2.40 -1.02 3.49
C PHE A 72 -1.28 -1.09 2.46
N ASP A 73 -1.65 -0.92 1.20
CA ASP A 73 -0.69 -0.80 0.11
C ASP A 73 -0.53 0.67 -0.26
N PHE A 74 0.72 1.11 -0.40
CA PHE A 74 1.04 2.50 -0.70
C PHE A 74 1.82 2.60 -1.99
N LEU A 75 1.35 3.48 -2.88
CA LEU A 75 2.15 4.04 -3.95
C LEU A 75 2.55 5.47 -3.56
N VAL A 76 3.78 5.84 -3.83
CA VAL A 76 4.32 7.14 -3.46
C VAL A 76 4.56 7.97 -4.70
N ALA A 77 3.85 9.09 -4.81
CA ALA A 77 4.13 10.10 -5.82
C ALA A 77 5.07 11.16 -5.22
N LYS A 78 6.20 11.40 -5.85
CA LYS A 78 7.17 12.40 -5.42
C LYS A 78 6.92 13.73 -6.12
N HIS A 79 7.16 14.85 -5.43
CA HIS A 79 7.11 16.16 -6.07
C HIS A 79 8.16 16.25 -7.18
N ALA A 80 7.73 16.69 -8.35
CA ALA A 80 8.58 16.83 -9.53
C ALA A 80 9.38 18.14 -9.44
N ASN A 81 10.68 18.04 -9.29
CA ASN A 81 11.55 19.22 -9.36
C ASN A 81 11.61 19.83 -10.77
N LYS A 82 11.33 19.02 -11.77
CA LYS A 82 11.23 19.38 -13.19
C LYS A 82 10.10 18.61 -13.83
N LYS A 83 9.28 19.29 -14.60
CA LYS A 83 8.19 18.67 -15.36
C LYS A 83 8.73 17.63 -16.33
N PRO A 84 8.25 16.36 -16.29
CA PRO A 84 8.67 15.35 -17.25
C PRO A 84 8.13 15.67 -18.66
N VAL A 85 8.83 15.22 -19.67
CA VAL A 85 8.38 15.31 -21.06
C VAL A 85 7.45 14.15 -21.35
N ILE A 86 6.24 14.42 -21.79
CA ILE A 86 5.25 13.37 -22.07
C ILE A 86 5.34 13.00 -23.56
N ASP A 87 6.35 12.23 -23.91
CA ASP A 87 6.65 11.83 -25.30
C ASP A 87 6.60 10.31 -25.53
N GLY A 88 6.20 9.55 -24.51
CA GLY A 88 6.16 8.09 -24.56
C GLY A 88 7.51 7.41 -24.27
N ASN A 89 8.56 8.19 -23.99
CA ASN A 89 9.86 7.66 -23.62
C ASN A 89 10.13 7.90 -22.12
N ILE A 90 10.80 6.96 -21.50
CA ILE A 90 11.25 7.09 -20.10
C ILE A 90 12.75 7.36 -20.15
N SER A 91 13.11 8.63 -20.15
CA SER A 91 14.51 9.03 -20.25
C SER A 91 15.24 8.95 -18.90
N PRO A 92 16.53 8.60 -18.88
CA PRO A 92 17.30 8.56 -17.64
C PRO A 92 17.31 9.91 -16.91
N GLY A 93 17.01 9.88 -15.61
CA GLY A 93 17.01 11.08 -14.75
C GLY A 93 15.80 12.00 -14.89
N GLU A 94 14.88 11.73 -15.80
CA GLU A 94 13.65 12.49 -15.97
C GLU A 94 12.64 12.19 -14.88
N TRP A 95 12.50 10.93 -14.53
CA TRP A 95 11.56 10.42 -13.52
C TRP A 95 12.26 10.22 -12.18
N SER A 96 12.16 11.20 -11.30
CA SER A 96 12.82 11.21 -9.98
C SER A 96 11.99 10.60 -8.85
N GLY A 97 10.78 10.14 -9.14
CA GLY A 97 9.91 9.47 -8.19
C GLY A 97 10.41 8.08 -7.78
N LEU A 98 9.67 7.43 -6.92
CA LEU A 98 9.94 6.06 -6.53
C LEU A 98 9.35 5.10 -7.56
N TRP A 99 10.15 4.14 -8.00
CA TRP A 99 9.70 3.10 -8.91
C TRP A 99 8.96 2.00 -8.14
N PHE A 100 7.83 1.58 -8.67
CA PHE A 100 7.09 0.40 -8.22
C PHE A 100 7.00 -0.61 -9.35
N ALA A 101 6.85 -1.88 -9.02
CA ALA A 101 6.78 -2.97 -9.98
C ALA A 101 5.64 -3.92 -9.63
N ALA A 102 5.10 -4.57 -10.67
CA ALA A 102 4.25 -5.74 -10.56
C ALA A 102 4.85 -6.83 -11.45
N ASP A 103 5.82 -7.53 -10.92
CA ASP A 103 6.68 -8.52 -11.58
C ASP A 103 6.76 -9.86 -10.83
N GLU A 104 5.94 -10.00 -9.77
CA GLU A 104 5.90 -11.19 -8.95
C GLU A 104 4.51 -11.85 -8.98
N LYS A 105 4.47 -13.15 -8.70
CA LYS A 105 3.24 -13.94 -8.64
C LYS A 105 2.20 -13.39 -7.66
N SER A 106 2.64 -12.74 -6.60
CA SER A 106 1.79 -12.08 -5.60
C SER A 106 0.97 -10.93 -6.18
N ASN A 107 1.41 -10.33 -7.27
CA ASN A 107 0.73 -9.24 -7.96
C ASN A 107 -0.38 -9.74 -8.91
N VAL A 108 -0.43 -11.05 -9.20
CA VAL A 108 -1.37 -11.63 -10.17
C VAL A 108 -2.60 -12.15 -9.46
N LYS A 109 -3.77 -11.65 -9.83
CA LYS A 109 -5.04 -12.23 -9.37
C LYS A 109 -5.30 -13.56 -10.11
N GLN A 110 -5.57 -14.58 -9.36
CA GLN A 110 -5.57 -16.04 -9.61
C GLN A 110 -6.23 -16.61 -10.87
N ILE A 111 -6.79 -15.85 -11.75
CA ILE A 111 -7.61 -16.36 -12.85
C ILE A 111 -6.76 -16.70 -14.10
N VAL A 112 -5.54 -16.19 -14.15
CA VAL A 112 -4.68 -16.28 -15.33
C VAL A 112 -3.43 -17.07 -15.02
N LYS A 113 -3.03 -17.94 -15.93
CA LYS A 113 -1.73 -18.61 -15.88
C LYS A 113 -0.66 -17.57 -16.22
N TRP A 114 0.08 -17.14 -15.22
CA TRP A 114 1.21 -16.24 -15.37
C TRP A 114 2.53 -17.04 -15.38
N ASN A 115 3.38 -16.83 -16.37
CA ASN A 115 4.61 -17.56 -16.58
C ASN A 115 5.87 -16.76 -16.24
N GLY A 116 5.74 -15.71 -15.43
CA GLY A 116 6.86 -14.90 -14.98
C GLY A 116 6.84 -13.47 -15.53
N ALA A 117 7.82 -12.66 -15.13
CA ALA A 117 7.88 -11.24 -15.48
C ALA A 117 8.02 -10.97 -16.98
N THR A 118 8.54 -11.92 -17.76
CA THR A 118 8.63 -11.82 -19.22
C THR A 118 7.30 -12.10 -19.92
N ASP A 119 6.40 -12.83 -19.27
CA ASP A 119 5.06 -13.11 -19.76
C ASP A 119 4.15 -11.89 -19.63
N SER A 120 4.10 -11.32 -18.43
CA SER A 120 3.41 -10.07 -18.16
C SER A 120 3.96 -9.42 -16.90
N SER A 121 4.43 -8.20 -17.03
CA SER A 121 4.86 -7.38 -15.90
C SER A 121 4.76 -5.90 -16.24
N PHE A 122 4.80 -5.07 -15.24
CA PHE A 122 5.00 -3.64 -15.45
C PHE A 122 5.81 -3.02 -14.32
N PHE A 123 6.47 -1.92 -14.62
CA PHE A 123 7.01 -1.01 -13.64
C PHE A 123 6.56 0.41 -13.94
N GLY A 124 6.46 1.22 -12.90
CA GLY A 124 5.94 2.57 -13.02
C GLY A 124 6.55 3.54 -12.03
N ASN A 125 6.34 4.81 -12.31
CA ASN A 125 6.78 5.91 -11.47
C ASN A 125 5.66 6.94 -11.39
N LEU A 126 5.49 7.55 -10.23
CA LEU A 126 4.53 8.61 -9.99
C LEU A 126 5.25 9.86 -9.50
N MET A 127 4.93 10.99 -10.12
CA MET A 127 5.35 12.32 -9.68
C MET A 127 4.16 13.27 -9.74
N TRP A 128 4.26 14.40 -9.06
CA TRP A 128 3.25 15.45 -9.07
C TRP A 128 3.89 16.82 -9.00
N ASP A 129 3.20 17.81 -9.52
CA ASP A 129 3.43 19.23 -9.28
C ASP A 129 2.12 19.91 -8.87
N GLU A 130 2.09 21.21 -8.77
CA GLU A 130 0.92 21.98 -8.31
C GLU A 130 -0.28 21.89 -9.26
N GLU A 131 -0.04 21.44 -10.50
CA GLU A 131 -1.08 21.39 -11.54
C GLU A 131 -1.44 19.96 -11.96
N ASN A 132 -0.48 19.02 -11.88
CA ASN A 132 -0.61 17.71 -12.51
C ASN A 132 -0.09 16.56 -11.66
N LEU A 133 -0.68 15.40 -11.86
CA LEU A 133 -0.12 14.10 -11.49
C LEU A 133 0.46 13.45 -12.76
N TYR A 134 1.72 13.07 -12.71
CA TYR A 134 2.44 12.41 -13.80
C TYR A 134 2.61 10.94 -13.48
N MET A 135 2.40 10.12 -14.50
CA MET A 135 2.57 8.67 -14.40
C MET A 135 3.36 8.16 -15.59
N ALA A 136 4.45 7.44 -15.32
CA ALA A 136 5.16 6.64 -16.30
C ALA A 136 4.89 5.17 -16.03
N ILE A 137 4.55 4.40 -17.06
CA ILE A 137 4.39 2.95 -16.99
C ILE A 137 5.13 2.34 -18.17
N SER A 138 5.96 1.34 -17.87
CA SER A 138 6.52 0.43 -18.86
C SER A 138 6.00 -0.96 -18.61
N ALA A 139 5.32 -1.53 -19.60
CA ALA A 139 4.77 -2.87 -19.53
C ALA A 139 5.58 -3.82 -20.42
N THR A 140 5.79 -5.03 -19.93
CA THR A 140 6.38 -6.15 -20.67
C THR A 140 5.32 -7.21 -20.87
N ASP A 141 5.12 -7.62 -22.11
CA ASP A 141 4.24 -8.72 -22.48
C ASP A 141 4.90 -9.49 -23.63
N ASN A 142 4.91 -10.81 -23.55
CA ASN A 142 5.50 -11.66 -24.59
C ASN A 142 4.52 -11.96 -25.72
N ILE A 143 3.24 -11.67 -25.55
CA ILE A 143 2.19 -11.91 -26.55
C ILE A 143 1.32 -10.65 -26.68
N PHE A 144 1.48 -9.93 -27.78
CA PHE A 144 0.52 -8.88 -28.11
C PHE A 144 -0.81 -9.52 -28.55
N CYS A 145 -1.83 -9.40 -27.71
CA CYS A 145 -3.16 -9.91 -27.99
C CYS A 145 -4.16 -8.76 -28.01
N GLN A 146 -4.65 -8.43 -29.19
CA GLN A 146 -5.76 -7.51 -29.39
C GLN A 146 -6.91 -8.26 -30.06
N PRO A 147 -7.77 -8.92 -29.28
CA PRO A 147 -8.83 -9.81 -29.84
C PRO A 147 -9.95 -9.04 -30.56
N TYR A 148 -10.02 -7.73 -30.38
CA TYR A 148 -11.05 -6.88 -30.97
C TYR A 148 -10.44 -5.86 -31.91
N THR A 149 -10.92 -5.85 -33.13
CA THR A 149 -10.51 -4.92 -34.21
C THR A 149 -11.50 -3.76 -34.41
N GLU A 150 -12.60 -3.76 -33.68
CA GLU A 150 -13.66 -2.77 -33.86
C GLU A 150 -13.61 -1.66 -32.78
N SER A 151 -14.06 -0.47 -33.18
CA SER A 151 -14.05 0.75 -32.37
C SER A 151 -14.98 0.76 -31.14
N SER A 152 -15.63 -0.36 -30.87
CA SER A 152 -16.59 -0.52 -29.76
C SER A 152 -15.99 -1.06 -28.45
N VAL A 153 -14.69 -1.06 -28.31
CA VAL A 153 -13.97 -1.66 -27.17
C VAL A 153 -13.64 -0.64 -26.07
N TRP A 154 -14.16 0.58 -26.15
CA TRP A 154 -13.96 1.63 -25.14
C TRP A 154 -15.23 1.96 -24.40
#